data_579e6e124134b27d8d1e7ec1403d6af8
#
_entry.id   579e6e124134b27d8d1e7ec1403d6af8
#
_cell.length_a   1.000
_cell.length_b   1.000
_cell.length_c   1.000
_cell.angle_alpha   90.00
_cell.angle_beta   90.00
_cell.angle_gamma   90.00
#
_symmetry.space_group_name_H-M   'P 1'
#
loop_
_entity.id
_entity.type
_entity.pdbx_description
1 polymer ?
#
loop_
_entity_poly.entity_id
_entity_poly.type
_entity_poly.pdbx_seq_one_letter_code
_entity_poly.pdbx_strand_id
1 'polypeptide(L)'
;FNRLCMVHDLSAVTAALMMVRRDVFEQVNGLDEEFSVAFNDVDFCLRIREAGYLIVFNPDAEAWHYESKSRGIEDTVEKQERFRGETERFLARWTKDYVDPYYNVNLTLKGQDFSLRV
;
A
#
# COMPACT_ATOMS: atom_id res chain seq x y z
N PHE A 1 13.70 -4.80 16.42
CA PHE A 1 13.51 -5.02 14.99
C PHE A 1 13.69 -3.72 14.23
N ASN A 2 14.79 -3.58 13.46
CA ASN A 2 15.27 -2.28 12.96
C ASN A 2 14.83 -1.94 11.52
N ARG A 3 13.78 -2.57 10.97
CA ARG A 3 13.33 -2.23 9.60
C ARG A 3 12.93 -0.78 9.43
N LEU A 4 12.42 -0.14 10.47
CA LEU A 4 12.04 1.27 10.46
C LEU A 4 13.25 2.24 10.54
N CYS A 5 14.46 1.73 10.70
CA CYS A 5 15.68 2.53 10.82
C CYS A 5 16.61 2.43 9.61
N MET A 6 16.21 1.71 8.57
CA MET A 6 17.04 1.48 7.39
C MET A 6 16.29 1.80 6.11
N VAL A 7 17.01 2.33 5.13
CA VAL A 7 16.52 2.44 3.75
C VAL A 7 16.40 1.03 3.17
N HIS A 8 15.23 0.67 2.66
CA HIS A 8 15.00 -0.64 2.04
C HIS A 8 13.82 -0.61 1.05
N ASP A 9 13.76 -1.62 0.20
CA ASP A 9 12.70 -1.79 -0.77
C ASP A 9 11.46 -2.43 -0.15
N LEU A 10 10.29 -1.98 -0.60
CA LEU A 10 8.98 -2.50 -0.22
C LEU A 10 8.10 -2.71 -1.46
N SER A 11 7.04 -3.50 -1.32
CA SER A 11 6.03 -3.63 -2.37
C SER A 11 5.13 -2.41 -2.49
N ALA A 12 4.86 -1.73 -1.37
CA ALA A 12 4.07 -0.51 -1.33
C ALA A 12 4.42 0.34 -0.10
N VAL A 13 4.16 1.62 -0.19
CA VAL A 13 4.21 2.60 0.91
C VAL A 13 2.92 3.42 0.90
N THR A 14 2.58 3.99 2.07
CA THR A 14 1.40 4.86 2.17
C THR A 14 1.57 6.18 1.42
N ALA A 15 0.51 6.66 0.80
CA ALA A 15 0.48 7.98 0.17
C ALA A 15 0.41 9.14 1.19
N ALA A 16 0.29 8.86 2.49
CA ALA A 16 0.32 9.90 3.53
C ALA A 16 1.63 10.71 3.49
N LEU A 17 2.74 10.07 3.12
CA LEU A 17 4.01 10.72 2.81
C LEU A 17 4.73 9.94 1.70
N MET A 18 4.51 10.35 0.45
CA MET A 18 5.05 9.70 -0.72
C MET A 18 5.67 10.72 -1.66
N MET A 19 6.84 10.41 -2.18
CA MET A 19 7.46 11.16 -3.27
C MET A 19 7.60 10.24 -4.48
N VAL A 20 7.23 10.72 -5.66
CA VAL A 20 7.36 10.00 -6.92
C VAL A 20 7.92 10.92 -8.00
N ARG A 21 8.72 10.37 -8.90
CA ARG A 21 9.18 11.10 -10.08
C ARG A 21 8.00 11.41 -10.99
N ARG A 22 7.95 12.62 -11.50
CA ARG A 22 6.86 13.07 -12.39
C ARG A 22 6.68 12.18 -13.62
N ASP A 23 7.79 11.83 -14.28
CA ASP A 23 7.77 10.97 -15.47
C ASP A 23 7.22 9.57 -15.17
N VAL A 24 7.52 9.01 -14.02
CA VAL A 24 6.97 7.71 -13.57
C VAL A 24 5.49 7.84 -13.25
N PHE A 25 5.08 8.90 -12.56
CA PHE A 25 3.67 9.18 -12.26
C PHE A 25 2.84 9.26 -13.54
N GLU A 26 3.33 10.00 -14.54
CA GLU A 26 2.68 10.14 -15.83
C GLU A 26 2.67 8.82 -16.63
N GLN A 27 3.77 8.07 -16.59
CA GLN A 27 3.89 6.76 -17.26
C GLN A 27 2.83 5.75 -16.79
N VAL A 28 2.53 5.72 -15.49
CA VAL A 28 1.53 4.81 -14.91
C VAL A 28 0.12 5.43 -14.82
N ASN A 29 -0.09 6.60 -15.42
CA ASN A 29 -1.35 7.35 -15.42
C ASN A 29 -1.85 7.78 -14.03
N GLY A 30 -0.93 8.06 -13.11
CA GLY A 30 -1.25 8.55 -11.77
C GLY A 30 -2.01 7.56 -10.90
N LEU A 31 -2.77 8.08 -9.93
CA LEU A 31 -3.65 7.29 -9.08
C LEU A 31 -4.92 6.87 -9.84
N ASP A 32 -5.41 5.67 -9.56
CA ASP A 32 -6.65 5.16 -10.15
C ASP A 32 -7.86 5.67 -9.34
N GLU A 33 -8.74 6.45 -9.98
CA GLU A 33 -9.92 7.04 -9.35
C GLU A 33 -10.98 5.99 -8.94
N GLU A 34 -10.88 4.76 -9.45
CA GLU A 34 -11.72 3.65 -9.01
C GLU A 34 -11.44 3.24 -7.55
N PHE A 35 -10.27 3.60 -7.02
CA PHE A 35 -9.89 3.46 -5.62
C PHE A 35 -9.96 4.83 -4.93
N SER A 36 -11.13 5.26 -4.57
CA SER A 36 -11.32 6.61 -4.04
C SER A 36 -10.81 6.79 -2.61
N VAL A 37 -10.74 5.73 -1.81
CA VAL A 37 -10.34 5.77 -0.40
C VAL A 37 -9.34 4.69 -0.04
N ALA A 38 -9.68 3.41 -0.30
CA ALA A 38 -8.84 2.28 0.05
C ALA A 38 -8.02 1.80 -1.16
N PHE A 39 -6.83 1.26 -0.89
CA PHE A 39 -5.94 0.62 -1.86
C PHE A 39 -5.39 1.51 -2.98
N ASN A 40 -5.70 2.79 -3.05
CA ASN A 40 -5.22 3.70 -4.09
C ASN A 40 -3.69 3.79 -4.12
N ASP A 41 -3.06 3.89 -2.96
CA ASP A 41 -1.61 3.93 -2.82
C ASP A 41 -0.94 2.57 -3.09
N VAL A 42 -1.55 1.48 -2.62
CA VAL A 42 -1.05 0.13 -2.86
C VAL A 42 -1.11 -0.22 -4.35
N ASP A 43 -2.28 0.01 -5.00
CA ASP A 43 -2.44 -0.18 -6.44
C ASP A 43 -1.43 0.65 -7.25
N PHE A 44 -1.26 1.91 -6.88
CA PHE A 44 -0.29 2.81 -7.51
C PHE A 44 1.14 2.28 -7.40
N CYS A 45 1.57 1.87 -6.20
CA CYS A 45 2.89 1.28 -5.99
C CYS A 45 3.09 -0.01 -6.80
N LEU A 46 2.09 -0.88 -6.86
CA LEU A 46 2.19 -2.12 -7.62
C LEU A 46 2.30 -1.85 -9.13
N ARG A 47 1.58 -0.86 -9.68
CA ARG A 47 1.73 -0.44 -11.09
C ARG A 47 3.10 0.16 -11.38
N ILE A 48 3.66 0.94 -10.47
CA ILE A 48 5.04 1.46 -10.57
C ILE A 48 6.05 0.31 -10.62
N ARG A 49 5.85 -0.72 -9.79
CA ARG A 49 6.72 -1.90 -9.80
C ARG A 49 6.58 -2.72 -11.08
N GLU A 50 5.38 -2.90 -11.61
CA GLU A 50 5.17 -3.55 -12.92
C GLU A 50 5.87 -2.79 -14.04
N ALA A 51 5.97 -1.46 -13.95
CA ALA A 51 6.72 -0.63 -14.89
C ALA A 51 8.26 -0.75 -14.72
N GLY A 52 8.74 -1.55 -13.76
CA GLY A 52 10.17 -1.84 -13.55
C GLY A 52 10.89 -0.94 -12.55
N TYR A 53 10.15 -0.14 -11.77
CA TYR A 53 10.73 0.73 -10.75
C TYR A 53 10.66 0.12 -9.35
N LEU A 54 11.47 0.64 -8.44
CA LEU A 54 11.49 0.26 -7.03
C LEU A 54 10.64 1.20 -6.19
N ILE A 55 10.07 0.67 -5.12
CA ILE A 55 9.44 1.42 -4.05
C ILE A 55 10.38 1.38 -2.85
N VAL A 56 10.88 2.53 -2.43
CA VAL A 56 11.90 2.64 -1.40
C VAL A 56 11.33 3.32 -0.17
N PHE A 57 11.48 2.67 0.98
CA PHE A 57 11.23 3.28 2.28
C PHE A 57 12.47 4.03 2.75
N ASN A 58 12.31 5.30 3.10
CA ASN A 58 13.38 6.14 3.66
C ASN A 58 13.00 6.57 5.08
N PRO A 59 13.70 6.08 6.12
CA PRO A 59 13.41 6.42 7.52
C PRO A 59 13.71 7.88 7.89
N ASP A 60 14.52 8.58 7.09
CA ASP A 60 14.84 9.99 7.32
C ASP A 60 13.71 10.95 6.87
N ALA A 61 12.73 10.43 6.14
CA ALA A 61 11.54 11.18 5.75
C ALA A 61 10.45 11.01 6.81
N GLU A 62 10.26 12.02 7.64
CA GLU A 62 9.32 12.01 8.76
C GLU A 62 8.23 13.07 8.60
N ALA A 63 6.98 12.72 8.95
CA ALA A 63 5.87 13.65 9.01
C ALA A 63 4.82 13.20 10.04
N TRP A 64 3.98 14.13 10.48
CA TRP A 64 2.86 13.84 11.36
C TRP A 64 1.62 13.52 10.53
N HIS A 65 1.07 12.31 10.72
CA HIS A 65 -0.16 11.86 10.07
C HIS A 65 -1.30 11.76 11.09
N TYR A 66 -2.21 12.71 11.04
CA TYR A 66 -3.40 12.73 11.91
C TYR A 66 -4.52 11.89 11.29
N GLU A 67 -4.42 10.58 11.42
CA GLU A 67 -5.38 9.62 10.87
C GLU A 67 -6.83 9.93 11.30
N SER A 68 -7.77 9.66 10.41
CA SER A 68 -9.22 9.75 10.63
C SER A 68 -9.78 11.13 10.99
N LYS A 69 -8.96 12.19 11.08
CA LYS A 69 -9.46 13.54 11.40
C LYS A 69 -10.38 14.14 10.32
N SER A 70 -10.10 13.83 9.06
CA SER A 70 -10.86 14.36 7.92
C SER A 70 -11.99 13.46 7.44
N ARG A 71 -11.91 12.15 7.67
CA ARG A 71 -12.86 11.15 7.14
C ARG A 71 -13.72 10.46 8.20
N GLY A 72 -13.30 10.47 9.46
CA GLY A 72 -13.91 9.67 10.52
C GLY A 72 -13.60 8.16 10.39
N ILE A 73 -14.29 7.35 11.20
CA ILE A 73 -14.15 5.89 11.20
C ILE A 73 -15.07 5.30 10.10
N GLU A 74 -14.71 4.13 9.56
CA GLU A 74 -15.52 3.37 8.59
C GLU A 74 -16.69 2.65 9.29
N ASP A 75 -17.64 3.44 9.81
CA ASP A 75 -18.74 3.00 10.68
C ASP A 75 -20.12 3.03 10.02
N THR A 76 -20.26 3.62 8.82
CA THR A 76 -21.53 3.67 8.09
C THR A 76 -21.66 2.54 7.08
N VAL A 77 -22.90 2.14 6.76
CA VAL A 77 -23.19 1.08 5.76
C VAL A 77 -22.62 1.46 4.40
N GLU A 78 -22.78 2.72 3.96
CA GLU A 78 -22.26 3.19 2.66
C GLU A 78 -20.74 3.11 2.61
N LYS A 79 -20.04 3.44 3.69
CA LYS A 79 -18.57 3.33 3.78
C LYS A 79 -18.11 1.89 3.73
N GLN A 80 -18.81 0.99 4.39
CA GLN A 80 -18.50 -0.45 4.38
C GLN A 80 -18.75 -1.07 2.99
N GLU A 81 -19.85 -0.70 2.32
CA GLU A 81 -20.14 -1.15 0.95
C GLU A 81 -19.08 -0.65 -0.05
N ARG A 82 -18.69 0.61 0.06
CA ARG A 82 -17.59 1.17 -0.74
C ARG A 82 -16.29 0.40 -0.51
N PHE A 83 -15.89 0.20 0.75
CA PHE A 83 -14.68 -0.55 1.10
C PHE A 83 -14.70 -1.97 0.56
N ARG A 84 -15.85 -2.65 0.64
CA ARG A 84 -16.03 -3.98 0.05
C ARG A 84 -15.85 -3.96 -1.46
N GLY A 85 -16.46 -3.00 -2.15
CA GLY A 85 -16.32 -2.85 -3.61
C GLY A 85 -14.88 -2.56 -4.03
N GLU A 86 -14.17 -1.70 -3.31
CA GLU A 86 -12.75 -1.42 -3.55
C GLU A 86 -11.88 -2.66 -3.28
N THR A 87 -12.19 -3.43 -2.24
CA THR A 87 -11.51 -4.70 -1.93
C THR A 87 -11.69 -5.74 -3.04
N GLU A 88 -12.91 -5.94 -3.50
CA GLU A 88 -13.21 -6.88 -4.59
C GLU A 88 -12.48 -6.49 -5.88
N ARG A 89 -12.47 -5.20 -6.23
CA ARG A 89 -11.77 -4.66 -7.39
C ARG A 89 -10.26 -4.82 -7.27
N PHE A 90 -9.71 -4.54 -6.10
CA PHE A 90 -8.28 -4.72 -5.83
C PHE A 90 -7.86 -6.18 -5.97
N LEU A 91 -8.61 -7.11 -5.39
CA LEU A 91 -8.34 -8.55 -5.50
C LEU A 91 -8.53 -9.10 -6.92
N ALA A 92 -9.43 -8.51 -7.71
CA ALA A 92 -9.61 -8.88 -9.11
C ALA A 92 -8.41 -8.44 -9.98
N ARG A 93 -7.81 -7.29 -9.69
CA ARG A 93 -6.63 -6.78 -10.40
C ARG A 93 -5.34 -7.45 -9.94
N TRP A 94 -5.16 -7.54 -8.62
CA TRP A 94 -3.97 -8.09 -7.99
C TRP A 94 -4.32 -9.45 -7.39
N THR A 95 -3.95 -10.51 -8.07
CA THR A 95 -4.39 -11.88 -7.77
C THR A 95 -4.02 -12.32 -6.36
N LYS A 96 -4.81 -13.24 -5.80
CA LYS A 96 -4.61 -13.84 -4.48
C LYS A 96 -3.26 -14.57 -4.33
N ASP A 97 -2.61 -14.88 -5.45
CA ASP A 97 -1.33 -15.58 -5.51
C ASP A 97 -0.12 -14.63 -5.56
N TYR A 98 -0.35 -13.32 -5.37
CA TYR A 98 0.74 -12.36 -5.29
C TYR A 98 1.63 -12.66 -4.09
N VAL A 99 2.88 -13.00 -4.37
CA VAL A 99 3.92 -13.19 -3.35
C VAL A 99 4.72 -11.91 -3.23
N ASP A 100 4.69 -11.29 -2.05
CA ASP A 100 5.51 -10.11 -1.76
C ASP A 100 6.98 -10.51 -1.69
N PRO A 101 7.85 -10.07 -2.63
CA PRO A 101 9.26 -10.44 -2.62
C PRO A 101 10.05 -9.83 -1.45
N TYR A 102 9.49 -8.83 -0.77
CA TYR A 102 10.12 -8.17 0.38
C TYR A 102 9.60 -8.66 1.73
N TYR A 103 8.66 -9.62 1.72
CA TYR A 103 8.14 -10.26 2.91
C TYR A 103 8.57 -11.73 2.98
N ASN A 104 9.16 -12.15 4.10
CA ASN A 104 9.68 -13.50 4.24
C ASN A 104 8.52 -14.51 4.27
N VAL A 105 8.55 -15.49 3.37
CA VAL A 105 7.51 -16.52 3.22
C VAL A 105 7.30 -17.39 4.46
N ASN A 106 8.27 -17.44 5.36
CA ASN A 106 8.18 -18.18 6.62
C ASN A 106 7.46 -17.42 7.75
N LEU A 107 7.12 -16.15 7.52
CA LEU A 107 6.39 -15.34 8.48
C LEU A 107 4.88 -15.45 8.25
N THR A 108 4.11 -15.34 9.33
CA THR A 108 2.64 -15.39 9.26
C THR A 108 2.08 -14.11 8.62
N LEU A 109 0.97 -14.25 7.90
CA LEU A 109 0.14 -13.14 7.45
C LEU A 109 -1.06 -12.89 8.39
N LYS A 110 -1.18 -13.69 9.48
CA LYS A 110 -2.33 -13.64 10.40
C LYS A 110 -2.19 -12.61 11.52
N GLY A 111 -1.03 -11.97 11.63
CA GLY A 111 -0.76 -10.99 12.69
C GLY A 111 0.23 -9.93 12.24
N GLN A 112 0.48 -8.95 13.10
CA GLN A 112 1.43 -7.86 12.85
C GLN A 112 2.75 -8.05 13.61
N ASP A 113 2.95 -9.20 14.22
CA ASP A 113 4.07 -9.53 15.13
C ASP A 113 5.24 -10.20 14.43
N PHE A 114 5.14 -10.45 13.12
CA PHE A 114 6.17 -11.14 12.32
C PHE A 114 6.56 -12.51 12.87
N SER A 115 5.63 -13.22 13.52
CA SER A 115 5.84 -14.56 14.02
C SER A 115 6.01 -15.56 12.87
N LEU A 116 6.61 -16.72 13.18
CA LEU A 116 6.79 -17.77 12.17
C LEU A 116 5.45 -18.38 11.75
N ARG A 117 5.35 -18.73 10.49
CA ARG A 117 4.20 -19.48 9.97
C ARG A 117 4.27 -20.92 10.52
N VAL A 118 3.28 -21.29 11.29
CA VAL A 118 3.10 -22.63 11.81
C VAL A 118 2.07 -23.39 10.99
#